data_dfc9ab17e68d2bf993f6ca67cb12ca7a
#
_entry.id   dfc9ab17e68d2bf993f6ca67cb12ca7a
#
_cell.length_a   1.000
_cell.length_b   1.000
_cell.length_c   1.000
_cell.angle_alpha   90.00
_cell.angle_beta   90.00
_cell.angle_gamma   90.00
#
_symmetry.space_group_name_H-M   'P 1'
#
loop_
_entity.id
_entity.type
_entity.pdbx_description
1 polymer ?
#
loop_
_entity_poly.entity_id
_entity_poly.type
_entity_poly.pdbx_seq_one_letter_code
_entity_poly.pdbx_strand_id
1 'polypeptide(L)'
;MRSPVKHLLSLALLLGTLPVHADNAPKGDYWVVHHQASLGKSKAYLVDGDPGNIYERPGGVKSVGVYLFDQQPGKPDFTVYDVEVDCKNKRARVTGALDFSSVANTLRKAKFSNQWQGDQQPWLAQSRDFICKPAERQALKMEHLGVMSASELSRSGPQLFELLTREAQRAEIIRQIDDAFTQMPAK
;
A
#
# COMPACT_ATOMS: atom_id res chain seq x y z
N MET A 1 -46.57 -66.53 19.38
CA MET A 1 -45.35 -65.96 19.96
C MET A 1 -44.73 -64.97 18.97
N ARG A 2 -44.80 -63.68 19.23
CA ARG A 2 -44.41 -62.58 18.31
C ARG A 2 -43.06 -62.03 18.73
N SER A 3 -42.03 -62.11 17.85
CA SER A 3 -40.73 -61.47 18.04
C SER A 3 -40.79 -59.99 17.67
N PRO A 4 -40.20 -59.05 18.43
CA PRO A 4 -40.10 -57.65 18.04
C PRO A 4 -38.83 -57.41 17.20
N VAL A 5 -39.03 -56.79 16.05
CA VAL A 5 -38.03 -56.29 15.13
C VAL A 5 -37.38 -55.04 15.76
N LYS A 6 -36.05 -55.10 15.98
CA LYS A 6 -35.27 -53.93 16.43
C LYS A 6 -34.90 -53.07 15.21
N HIS A 7 -35.48 -51.87 15.10
CA HIS A 7 -35.06 -50.88 14.15
C HIS A 7 -33.78 -50.16 14.66
N LEU A 8 -32.67 -50.43 14.00
CA LEU A 8 -31.43 -49.68 14.15
C LEU A 8 -31.56 -48.41 13.30
N LEU A 9 -31.74 -47.25 13.96
CA LEU A 9 -31.65 -45.93 13.32
C LEU A 9 -30.16 -45.63 13.10
N SER A 10 -29.73 -45.71 11.84
CA SER A 10 -28.42 -45.19 11.43
C SER A 10 -28.48 -43.70 11.29
N LEU A 11 -27.92 -42.98 12.26
CA LEU A 11 -27.73 -41.52 12.23
C LEU A 11 -26.54 -41.23 11.31
N ALA A 12 -26.79 -40.93 10.04
CA ALA A 12 -25.76 -40.43 9.11
C ALA A 12 -25.38 -39.00 9.50
N LEU A 13 -24.18 -38.83 10.10
CA LEU A 13 -23.54 -37.51 10.27
C LEU A 13 -23.19 -36.94 8.91
N LEU A 14 -24.02 -36.06 8.38
CA LEU A 14 -23.67 -35.17 7.27
C LEU A 14 -22.66 -34.15 7.77
N LEU A 15 -21.37 -34.46 7.67
CA LEU A 15 -20.29 -33.49 7.75
C LEU A 15 -20.39 -32.60 6.51
N GLY A 16 -21.16 -31.54 6.66
CA GLY A 16 -21.19 -30.45 5.67
C GLY A 16 -19.80 -29.82 5.60
N THR A 17 -19.06 -30.13 4.55
CA THR A 17 -17.88 -29.36 4.15
C THR A 17 -18.37 -27.96 3.80
N LEU A 18 -18.19 -27.02 4.72
CA LEU A 18 -18.38 -25.58 4.43
C LEU A 18 -17.39 -25.24 3.29
N PRO A 19 -17.87 -24.67 2.18
CA PRO A 19 -16.96 -24.21 1.15
C PRO A 19 -16.06 -23.14 1.78
N VAL A 20 -14.76 -23.42 1.85
CA VAL A 20 -13.76 -22.38 2.09
C VAL A 20 -13.90 -21.42 0.91
N HIS A 21 -14.52 -20.27 1.13
CA HIS A 21 -14.53 -19.20 0.15
C HIS A 21 -13.07 -18.74 0.05
N ALA A 22 -12.40 -19.22 -0.98
CA ALA A 22 -11.14 -18.62 -1.43
C ALA A 22 -11.44 -17.15 -1.64
N ASP A 23 -10.64 -16.28 -1.03
CA ASP A 23 -10.75 -14.83 -1.14
C ASP A 23 -10.51 -14.45 -2.61
N ASN A 24 -11.57 -14.34 -3.40
CA ASN A 24 -11.54 -13.95 -4.81
C ASN A 24 -11.45 -12.42 -4.97
N ALA A 25 -11.10 -11.70 -3.91
CA ALA A 25 -10.88 -10.26 -3.98
C ALA A 25 -9.77 -9.94 -4.99
N PRO A 26 -9.95 -8.92 -5.82
CA PRO A 26 -8.89 -8.46 -6.73
C PRO A 26 -7.59 -8.21 -5.95
N LYS A 27 -6.48 -8.71 -6.50
CA LYS A 27 -5.15 -8.53 -5.93
C LYS A 27 -4.37 -7.52 -6.73
N GLY A 28 -3.55 -6.74 -6.05
CA GLY A 28 -2.55 -5.86 -6.65
C GLY A 28 -1.14 -6.32 -6.30
N ASP A 29 -0.16 -5.85 -7.05
CA ASP A 29 1.28 -6.05 -6.83
C ASP A 29 1.88 -4.77 -6.25
N TYR A 30 1.98 -4.68 -4.92
CA TYR A 30 2.27 -3.43 -4.22
C TYR A 30 3.75 -3.18 -3.99
N TRP A 31 4.15 -1.93 -4.25
CA TRP A 31 5.50 -1.43 -4.07
C TRP A 31 5.50 -0.13 -3.28
N VAL A 32 6.34 -0.02 -2.26
CA VAL A 32 6.63 1.27 -1.61
C VAL A 32 7.52 2.08 -2.54
N VAL A 33 6.98 3.17 -3.06
CA VAL A 33 7.73 4.06 -3.98
C VAL A 33 8.29 5.28 -3.26
N HIS A 34 7.65 5.71 -2.18
CA HIS A 34 8.10 6.83 -1.36
C HIS A 34 7.67 6.65 0.08
N HIS A 35 8.54 6.98 1.02
CA HIS A 35 8.18 7.06 2.43
C HIS A 35 8.85 8.23 3.14
N GLN A 36 8.24 8.64 4.24
CA GLN A 36 8.76 9.61 5.18
C GLN A 36 8.69 8.97 6.56
N ALA A 37 9.84 8.53 7.06
CA ALA A 37 9.95 7.93 8.38
C ALA A 37 10.04 9.04 9.44
N SER A 38 9.11 9.05 10.39
CA SER A 38 9.09 10.00 11.51
C SER A 38 8.33 9.39 12.68
N LEU A 39 8.76 9.65 13.91
CA LEU A 39 8.12 9.08 15.10
C LEU A 39 6.65 9.52 15.20
N GLY A 40 5.73 8.55 15.05
CA GLY A 40 4.29 8.76 15.15
C GLY A 40 3.64 9.57 14.01
N LYS A 41 4.38 9.89 12.94
CA LYS A 41 3.90 10.68 11.80
C LYS A 41 4.41 10.16 10.47
N SER A 42 4.79 8.88 10.42
CA SER A 42 5.29 8.26 9.20
C SER A 42 4.23 8.22 8.10
N LYS A 43 4.69 8.32 6.86
CA LYS A 43 3.88 8.20 5.65
C LYS A 43 4.54 7.25 4.67
N ALA A 44 3.72 6.44 4.00
CA ALA A 44 4.18 5.60 2.92
C ALA A 44 3.25 5.73 1.71
N TYR A 45 3.82 5.82 0.54
CA TYR A 45 3.12 5.83 -0.73
C TYR A 45 3.45 4.55 -1.49
N LEU A 46 2.42 3.81 -1.82
CA LEU A 46 2.52 2.53 -2.49
C LEU A 46 1.87 2.62 -3.87
N VAL A 47 2.49 1.99 -4.86
CA VAL A 47 1.91 1.87 -6.20
C VAL A 47 1.52 0.42 -6.43
N ASP A 48 0.37 0.21 -7.03
CA ASP A 48 -0.02 -1.09 -7.57
C ASP A 48 0.68 -1.28 -8.92
N GLY A 49 1.62 -2.20 -8.95
CA GLY A 49 2.44 -2.52 -10.11
C GLY A 49 1.89 -3.64 -10.98
N ASP A 50 0.71 -4.20 -10.66
CA ASP A 50 0.07 -5.21 -11.50
C ASP A 50 -0.24 -4.60 -12.89
N PRO A 51 0.27 -5.20 -13.98
CA PRO A 51 -0.01 -4.71 -15.32
C PRO A 51 -1.51 -4.62 -15.66
N GLY A 52 -2.35 -5.46 -15.05
CA GLY A 52 -3.80 -5.42 -15.20
C GLY A 52 -4.47 -4.19 -14.57
N ASN A 53 -3.78 -3.53 -13.64
CA ASN A 53 -4.25 -2.35 -12.92
C ASN A 53 -3.59 -1.05 -13.40
N ILE A 54 -2.78 -1.12 -14.46
CA ILE A 54 -2.19 0.03 -15.13
C ILE A 54 -2.90 0.24 -16.47
N TYR A 55 -3.65 1.31 -16.59
CA TYR A 55 -4.48 1.58 -17.77
C TYR A 55 -3.82 2.60 -18.69
N GLU A 56 -3.77 2.30 -19.99
CA GLU A 56 -3.33 3.27 -21.00
C GLU A 56 -4.48 4.21 -21.39
N ARG A 57 -4.17 5.50 -21.42
CA ARG A 57 -5.05 6.58 -21.82
C ARG A 57 -4.60 7.15 -23.18
N PRO A 58 -5.46 7.85 -23.91
CA PRO A 58 -5.07 8.53 -25.15
C PRO A 58 -3.82 9.42 -24.95
N GLY A 59 -2.93 9.39 -25.92
CA GLY A 59 -1.67 10.16 -25.87
C GLY A 59 -0.52 9.48 -25.14
N GLY A 60 -0.64 8.17 -24.80
CA GLY A 60 0.40 7.41 -24.11
C GLY A 60 0.53 7.73 -22.61
N VAL A 61 -0.50 8.36 -22.05
CA VAL A 61 -0.62 8.60 -20.61
C VAL A 61 -1.05 7.29 -19.94
N LYS A 62 -0.44 6.95 -18.81
CA LYS A 62 -0.81 5.77 -18.01
C LYS A 62 -1.54 6.21 -16.75
N SER A 63 -2.55 5.44 -16.34
CA SER A 63 -3.31 5.67 -15.11
C SER A 63 -3.07 4.51 -14.15
N VAL A 64 -2.77 4.82 -12.87
CA VAL A 64 -2.43 3.84 -11.83
C VAL A 64 -2.96 4.29 -10.47
N GLY A 65 -3.29 3.32 -9.61
CA GLY A 65 -3.63 3.57 -8.20
C GLY A 65 -2.38 3.79 -7.35
N VAL A 66 -2.37 4.87 -6.55
CA VAL A 66 -1.35 5.14 -5.53
C VAL A 66 -2.00 5.21 -4.16
N TYR A 67 -1.51 4.43 -3.22
CA TYR A 67 -2.07 4.28 -1.87
C TYR A 67 -1.21 5.05 -0.87
N LEU A 68 -1.79 6.01 -0.18
CA LEU A 68 -1.14 6.70 0.94
C LEU A 68 -1.58 6.10 2.27
N PHE A 69 -0.64 5.57 3.02
CA PHE A 69 -0.76 5.29 4.45
C PHE A 69 -0.20 6.47 5.25
N ASP A 70 -0.99 7.01 6.20
CA ASP A 70 -0.59 8.12 7.07
C ASP A 70 -0.80 7.72 8.53
N GLN A 71 0.29 7.59 9.29
CA GLN A 71 0.29 7.13 10.68
C GLN A 71 -0.41 8.08 11.66
N GLN A 72 -0.72 9.31 11.25
CA GLN A 72 -1.29 10.32 12.15
C GLN A 72 -2.69 9.89 12.65
N PRO A 73 -2.99 10.12 13.95
CA PRO A 73 -4.32 9.84 14.49
C PRO A 73 -5.44 10.54 13.71
N GLY A 74 -6.56 9.85 13.53
CA GLY A 74 -7.74 10.40 12.84
C GLY A 74 -7.64 10.41 11.32
N LYS A 75 -6.59 9.86 10.75
CA LYS A 75 -6.49 9.63 9.32
C LYS A 75 -7.25 8.36 8.90
N PRO A 76 -7.66 8.23 7.63
CA PRO A 76 -8.20 6.99 7.08
C PRO A 76 -7.15 5.88 7.13
N ASP A 77 -7.57 4.62 6.97
CA ASP A 77 -6.63 3.48 6.92
C ASP A 77 -5.66 3.66 5.76
N PHE A 78 -6.18 4.15 4.63
CA PHE A 78 -5.38 4.65 3.51
C PHE A 78 -6.21 5.59 2.62
N THR A 79 -5.52 6.42 1.85
CA THR A 79 -6.11 7.19 0.76
C THR A 79 -5.65 6.60 -0.57
N VAL A 80 -6.58 6.30 -1.49
CA VAL A 80 -6.24 5.91 -2.87
C VAL A 80 -6.29 7.14 -3.75
N TYR A 81 -5.21 7.40 -4.46
CA TYR A 81 -5.12 8.40 -5.51
C TYR A 81 -5.16 7.73 -6.89
N ASP A 82 -6.04 8.21 -7.77
CA ASP A 82 -5.93 7.92 -9.18
C ASP A 82 -4.88 8.86 -9.79
N VAL A 83 -3.78 8.31 -10.27
CA VAL A 83 -2.64 9.07 -10.78
C VAL A 83 -2.48 8.83 -12.27
N GLU A 84 -2.47 9.90 -13.06
CA GLU A 84 -2.07 9.87 -14.45
C GLU A 84 -0.59 10.25 -14.59
N VAL A 85 0.12 9.45 -15.38
CA VAL A 85 1.56 9.55 -15.63
C VAL A 85 1.82 9.77 -17.12
N ASP A 86 2.48 10.87 -17.46
CA ASP A 86 2.96 11.21 -18.80
C ASP A 86 4.48 11.02 -18.84
N CYS A 87 4.91 9.83 -19.24
CA CYS A 87 6.33 9.49 -19.29
C CYS A 87 7.12 10.35 -20.27
N LYS A 88 6.50 10.72 -21.40
CA LYS A 88 7.15 11.53 -22.45
C LYS A 88 7.49 12.93 -21.94
N ASN A 89 6.57 13.56 -21.21
CA ASN A 89 6.74 14.91 -20.69
C ASN A 89 7.23 14.93 -19.24
N LYS A 90 7.60 13.78 -18.65
CA LYS A 90 8.14 13.62 -17.30
C LYS A 90 7.28 14.32 -16.23
N ARG A 91 5.98 14.10 -16.25
CA ARG A 91 5.02 14.71 -15.33
C ARG A 91 3.94 13.73 -14.92
N ALA A 92 3.32 14.00 -13.78
CA ALA A 92 2.18 13.23 -13.28
C ALA A 92 1.14 14.18 -12.67
N ARG A 93 -0.10 13.72 -12.52
CA ARG A 93 -1.16 14.44 -11.81
C ARG A 93 -2.09 13.48 -11.10
N VAL A 94 -2.76 13.98 -10.08
CA VAL A 94 -3.86 13.28 -9.41
C VAL A 94 -5.16 13.64 -10.10
N THR A 95 -5.97 12.66 -10.47
CA THR A 95 -7.29 12.85 -11.11
C THR A 95 -8.45 12.45 -10.23
N GLY A 96 -8.18 11.67 -9.17
CA GLY A 96 -9.15 11.23 -8.18
C GLY A 96 -8.48 10.93 -6.85
N ALA A 97 -9.26 11.00 -5.76
CA ALA A 97 -8.80 10.58 -4.44
C ALA A 97 -9.97 10.09 -3.59
N LEU A 98 -9.79 8.94 -2.92
CA LEU A 98 -10.75 8.32 -2.04
C LEU A 98 -10.08 7.90 -0.73
N ASP A 99 -10.64 8.34 0.38
CA ASP A 99 -10.27 7.87 1.72
C ASP A 99 -11.04 6.59 2.05
N PHE A 100 -10.33 5.56 2.48
CA PHE A 100 -10.90 4.30 2.96
C PHE A 100 -10.78 4.20 4.47
N SER A 101 -11.87 3.77 5.12
CA SER A 101 -11.89 3.42 6.54
C SER A 101 -12.57 2.08 6.73
N SER A 102 -11.82 1.10 7.25
CA SER A 102 -12.31 -0.24 7.56
C SER A 102 -13.28 -0.22 8.76
N VAL A 103 -13.04 0.62 9.75
CA VAL A 103 -13.90 0.76 10.94
C VAL A 103 -15.31 1.22 10.56
N ALA A 104 -15.40 2.20 9.66
CA ALA A 104 -16.69 2.72 9.18
C ALA A 104 -17.18 1.97 7.93
N ASN A 105 -16.38 1.10 7.33
CA ASN A 105 -16.61 0.47 6.04
C ASN A 105 -17.09 1.47 4.98
N THR A 106 -16.37 2.59 4.87
CA THR A 106 -16.77 3.71 4.00
C THR A 106 -15.63 4.12 3.07
N LEU A 107 -16.03 4.57 1.87
CA LEU A 107 -15.20 5.32 0.94
C LEU A 107 -15.70 6.76 0.89
N ARG A 108 -14.82 7.74 1.07
CA ARG A 108 -15.16 9.17 1.01
C ARG A 108 -14.23 9.88 0.03
N LYS A 109 -14.75 10.87 -0.67
CA LYS A 109 -13.92 11.72 -1.54
C LYS A 109 -12.91 12.49 -0.70
N ALA A 110 -11.63 12.37 -1.06
CA ALA A 110 -10.54 13.14 -0.50
C ALA A 110 -10.26 14.40 -1.36
N LYS A 111 -9.60 15.38 -0.76
CA LYS A 111 -9.16 16.58 -1.49
C LYS A 111 -7.86 16.30 -2.24
N PHE A 112 -7.77 16.79 -3.47
CA PHE A 112 -6.55 16.70 -4.29
C PHE A 112 -6.43 17.89 -5.23
N SER A 113 -5.23 18.08 -5.81
CA SER A 113 -4.98 19.03 -6.88
C SER A 113 -4.84 18.29 -8.20
N ASN A 114 -5.62 18.69 -9.21
CA ASN A 114 -5.58 18.10 -10.55
C ASN A 114 -4.64 18.90 -11.48
N GLN A 115 -3.45 19.21 -11.00
CA GLN A 115 -2.45 19.91 -11.80
C GLN A 115 -1.32 18.97 -12.20
N TRP A 116 -0.87 19.07 -13.45
CA TRP A 116 0.33 18.39 -13.89
C TRP A 116 1.54 18.92 -13.13
N GLN A 117 2.32 18.00 -12.56
CA GLN A 117 3.50 18.29 -11.77
C GLN A 117 4.70 17.49 -12.29
N GLY A 118 5.87 18.11 -12.29
CA GLY A 118 7.14 17.42 -12.50
C GLY A 118 7.64 16.82 -11.20
N ASP A 119 8.74 17.38 -10.66
CA ASP A 119 9.42 16.85 -9.49
C ASP A 119 9.06 17.58 -8.17
N GLN A 120 8.06 18.46 -8.19
CA GLN A 120 7.68 19.28 -7.01
C GLN A 120 7.14 18.45 -5.85
N GLN A 121 6.51 17.31 -6.15
CA GLN A 121 6.03 16.37 -5.13
C GLN A 121 6.80 15.06 -5.23
N PRO A 122 7.71 14.74 -4.30
CA PRO A 122 8.59 13.57 -4.38
C PRO A 122 7.84 12.25 -4.60
N TRP A 123 6.74 12.01 -3.86
CA TRP A 123 5.97 10.80 -4.00
C TRP A 123 5.35 10.63 -5.40
N LEU A 124 4.89 11.74 -5.99
CA LEU A 124 4.28 11.74 -7.32
C LEU A 124 5.35 11.53 -8.41
N ALA A 125 6.52 12.16 -8.25
CA ALA A 125 7.67 11.95 -9.12
C ALA A 125 8.17 10.49 -9.07
N GLN A 126 8.25 9.90 -7.88
CA GLN A 126 8.65 8.49 -7.72
C GLN A 126 7.60 7.51 -8.23
N SER A 127 6.29 7.82 -8.08
CA SER A 127 5.22 7.04 -8.73
C SER A 127 5.33 7.08 -10.24
N ARG A 128 5.64 8.24 -10.83
CA ARG A 128 5.92 8.36 -12.26
C ARG A 128 7.12 7.51 -12.67
N ASP A 129 8.23 7.62 -11.94
CA ASP A 129 9.44 6.87 -12.26
C ASP A 129 9.23 5.36 -12.12
N PHE A 130 8.44 4.90 -11.14
CA PHE A 130 8.01 3.51 -11.01
C PHE A 130 7.34 2.97 -12.29
N ILE A 131 6.45 3.77 -12.89
CA ILE A 131 5.69 3.40 -14.09
C ILE A 131 6.55 3.52 -15.35
N CYS A 132 7.38 4.57 -15.44
CA CYS A 132 8.13 4.89 -16.66
C CYS A 132 9.46 4.13 -16.77
N LYS A 133 10.01 3.66 -15.63
CA LYS A 133 11.33 3.05 -15.54
C LYS A 133 11.30 1.72 -14.76
N PRO A 134 10.54 0.72 -15.20
CA PRO A 134 10.34 -0.50 -14.44
C PRO A 134 11.65 -1.27 -14.14
N ALA A 135 12.66 -1.15 -15.00
CA ALA A 135 13.97 -1.77 -14.78
C ALA A 135 14.82 -1.08 -13.70
N GLU A 136 14.50 0.17 -13.34
CA GLU A 136 15.27 0.96 -12.39
C GLU A 136 14.71 0.91 -10.95
N ARG A 137 13.63 0.20 -10.70
CA ARG A 137 12.92 0.18 -9.39
C ARG A 137 13.84 -0.12 -8.21
N GLN A 138 14.73 -1.09 -8.34
CA GLN A 138 15.72 -1.43 -7.30
C GLN A 138 16.76 -0.33 -7.11
N ALA A 139 17.29 0.24 -8.19
CA ALA A 139 18.24 1.35 -8.14
C ALA A 139 17.62 2.60 -7.48
N LEU A 140 16.32 2.80 -7.65
CA LEU A 140 15.52 3.86 -7.02
C LEU A 140 15.11 3.53 -5.58
N LYS A 141 15.58 2.40 -5.02
CA LYS A 141 15.28 1.93 -3.65
C LYS A 141 13.79 1.75 -3.39
N MET A 142 13.03 1.35 -4.39
CA MET A 142 11.63 1.00 -4.24
C MET A 142 11.51 -0.43 -3.69
N GLU A 143 10.68 -0.64 -2.69
CA GLU A 143 10.56 -1.91 -1.98
C GLU A 143 9.30 -2.66 -2.40
N HIS A 144 9.48 -3.91 -2.81
CA HIS A 144 8.38 -4.80 -3.19
C HIS A 144 7.74 -5.42 -1.95
N LEU A 145 6.46 -5.17 -1.74
CA LEU A 145 5.68 -5.76 -0.64
C LEU A 145 5.02 -7.09 -1.02
N GLY A 146 4.82 -7.32 -2.31
CA GLY A 146 4.20 -8.55 -2.84
C GLY A 146 2.77 -8.37 -3.30
N VAL A 147 2.18 -9.52 -3.71
CA VAL A 147 0.83 -9.58 -4.26
C VAL A 147 -0.17 -9.83 -3.14
N MET A 148 -1.13 -8.92 -2.97
CA MET A 148 -2.15 -9.02 -1.92
C MET A 148 -3.44 -8.30 -2.31
N SER A 149 -4.54 -8.63 -1.63
CA SER A 149 -5.80 -7.91 -1.77
C SER A 149 -5.77 -6.55 -1.04
N ALA A 150 -6.69 -5.65 -1.36
CA ALA A 150 -6.81 -4.36 -0.66
C ALA A 150 -7.08 -4.52 0.85
N SER A 151 -7.78 -5.58 1.26
CA SER A 151 -8.02 -5.89 2.67
C SER A 151 -6.76 -6.37 3.40
N GLU A 152 -5.91 -7.15 2.73
CA GLU A 152 -4.59 -7.55 3.25
C GLU A 152 -3.67 -6.35 3.34
N LEU A 153 -3.65 -5.51 2.32
CA LEU A 153 -2.90 -4.26 2.29
C LEU A 153 -3.28 -3.35 3.46
N SER A 154 -4.58 -3.13 3.71
CA SER A 154 -5.04 -2.34 4.86
C SER A 154 -4.55 -2.90 6.19
N ARG A 155 -4.58 -4.22 6.37
CA ARG A 155 -4.09 -4.89 7.59
C ARG A 155 -2.57 -4.83 7.76
N SER A 156 -1.82 -4.68 6.68
CA SER A 156 -0.35 -4.55 6.72
C SER A 156 0.13 -3.16 7.17
N GLY A 157 -0.73 -2.14 7.15
CA GLY A 157 -0.39 -0.77 7.52
C GLY A 157 0.34 -0.62 8.86
N PRO A 158 -0.15 -1.20 9.97
CA PRO A 158 0.56 -1.15 11.26
C PRO A 158 1.97 -1.72 11.22
N GLN A 159 2.19 -2.84 10.52
CA GLN A 159 3.49 -3.48 10.35
C GLN A 159 4.44 -2.59 9.54
N LEU A 160 3.94 -1.99 8.47
CA LEU A 160 4.69 -1.02 7.67
C LEU A 160 5.16 0.16 8.53
N PHE A 161 4.28 0.72 9.35
CA PHE A 161 4.65 1.82 10.26
C PHE A 161 5.63 1.40 11.35
N GLU A 162 5.58 0.17 11.83
CA GLU A 162 6.58 -0.36 12.76
C GLU A 162 7.97 -0.38 12.12
N LEU A 163 8.08 -0.84 10.87
CA LEU A 163 9.34 -0.82 10.11
C LEU A 163 9.85 0.60 9.92
N LEU A 164 9.01 1.52 9.46
CA LEU A 164 9.37 2.93 9.27
C LEU A 164 9.78 3.62 10.58
N THR A 165 9.13 3.28 11.70
CA THR A 165 9.50 3.81 13.01
C THR A 165 10.88 3.32 13.45
N ARG A 166 11.20 2.04 13.24
CA ARG A 166 12.54 1.49 13.53
C ARG A 166 13.61 2.15 12.65
N GLU A 167 13.30 2.40 11.38
CA GLU A 167 14.20 3.11 10.46
C GLU A 167 14.46 4.54 10.94
N ALA A 168 13.41 5.28 11.31
CA ALA A 168 13.53 6.63 11.85
C ALA A 168 14.36 6.66 13.14
N GLN A 169 14.14 5.72 14.06
CA GLN A 169 14.93 5.61 15.30
C GLN A 169 16.41 5.33 15.00
N ARG A 170 16.68 4.40 14.08
CA ARG A 170 18.06 4.09 13.67
C ARG A 170 18.76 5.30 13.06
N ALA A 171 18.11 6.02 12.16
CA ALA A 171 18.65 7.22 11.53
C ALA A 171 18.96 8.31 12.58
N GLU A 172 18.08 8.49 13.57
CA GLU A 172 18.28 9.46 14.64
C GLU A 172 19.47 9.08 15.54
N ILE A 173 19.64 7.81 15.91
CA ILE A 173 20.79 7.34 16.68
C ILE A 173 22.09 7.58 15.91
N ILE A 174 22.14 7.27 14.61
CA ILE A 174 23.33 7.49 13.78
C ILE A 174 23.68 8.99 13.76
N ARG A 175 22.68 9.85 13.56
CA ARG A 175 22.86 11.30 13.58
C ARG A 175 23.44 11.80 14.90
N GLN A 176 22.95 11.32 16.04
CA GLN A 176 23.45 11.70 17.38
C GLN A 176 24.91 11.25 17.58
N ILE A 177 25.27 10.08 17.06
CA ILE A 177 26.64 9.58 17.09
C ILE A 177 27.55 10.48 16.26
N ASP A 178 27.18 10.80 15.02
CA ASP A 178 27.94 11.67 14.13
C ASP A 178 28.13 13.07 14.72
N ASP A 179 27.08 13.64 15.29
CA ASP A 179 27.13 14.94 15.97
C ASP A 179 28.10 14.91 17.16
N ALA A 180 28.12 13.83 17.95
CA ALA A 180 29.03 13.68 19.08
C ALA A 180 30.50 13.59 18.65
N PHE A 181 30.79 12.87 17.55
CA PHE A 181 32.14 12.78 16.98
C PHE A 181 32.63 14.12 16.40
N THR A 182 31.73 14.88 15.77
CA THR A 182 32.06 16.19 15.18
C THR A 182 32.41 17.25 16.24
N GLN A 183 31.85 17.09 17.44
CA GLN A 183 32.09 18.03 18.57
C GLN A 183 33.35 17.70 19.41
N MET A 184 34.03 16.57 19.14
CA MET A 184 35.27 16.25 19.81
C MET A 184 36.40 17.16 19.31
N PRO A 185 37.08 17.92 20.19
CA PRO A 185 38.20 18.74 19.77
C PRO A 185 39.32 17.85 19.24
N ALA A 186 39.87 18.20 18.09
CA ALA A 186 41.10 17.58 17.58
C ALA A 186 42.21 17.78 18.63
N LYS A 187 42.79 16.69 19.15
CA LYS A 187 43.91 16.69 20.06
C LYS A 187 45.20 17.00 19.33
#